data_70d965eb698aa564d7f5baafab538129
#
_entry.id   70d965eb698aa564d7f5baafab538129
#
_cell.length_a   1.000
_cell.length_b   1.000
_cell.length_c   1.000
_cell.angle_alpha   90.00
_cell.angle_beta   90.00
_cell.angle_gamma   90.00
#
_symmetry.space_group_name_H-M   'P 1'
#
loop_
_entity.id
_entity.type
_entity.pdbx_description
1 polymer ?
#
loop_
_entity_poly.entity_id
_entity_poly.type
_entity_poly.pdbx_seq_one_letter_code
_entity_poly.pdbx_strand_id
1 'polypeptide(L)'
;MTTDGPWLVVGLGNPGAQYASTRHNVGYLTLDVLASRGGATLTSHRSRTHTADVRLGIGPGGVPGPRVILARSDSYMNTSGGPISALTSFHKIEPSRILVIHDDMDLPAHTLRLKVGGGEGGHNGLKSLTQHLGTRDYARLRIGVGRPPGRMDPADYVLAALPSKERSDWDVTFEQAADVVEDIVTKGFAPTQMALHTGS
;
A
#
# COMPACT_ATOMS: atom_id res chain seq x y z
N MET A 1 -19.87 17.25 3.10
CA MET A 1 -19.78 16.18 4.10
C MET A 1 -18.30 15.88 4.32
N THR A 2 -17.82 16.24 5.48
CA THR A 2 -16.48 15.86 5.89
C THR A 2 -16.49 14.36 6.15
N THR A 3 -15.76 13.62 5.35
CA THR A 3 -15.51 12.21 5.59
C THR A 3 -14.47 12.15 6.73
N ASP A 4 -14.91 12.31 7.95
CA ASP A 4 -14.01 12.41 9.12
C ASP A 4 -13.55 11.05 9.66
N GLY A 5 -13.73 9.99 8.89
CA GLY A 5 -13.27 8.65 9.28
C GLY A 5 -11.76 8.45 9.06
N PRO A 6 -11.17 7.44 9.71
CA PRO A 6 -9.76 7.12 9.49
C PRO A 6 -9.54 6.59 8.07
N TRP A 7 -8.31 6.79 7.56
CA TRP A 7 -7.87 6.09 6.38
C TRP A 7 -7.57 4.63 6.72
N LEU A 8 -7.93 3.74 5.80
CA LEU A 8 -7.44 2.36 5.79
C LEU A 8 -6.33 2.28 4.74
N VAL A 9 -5.14 1.96 5.18
CA VAL A 9 -3.96 1.80 4.31
C VAL A 9 -3.63 0.32 4.21
N VAL A 10 -3.76 -0.22 3.00
CA VAL A 10 -3.57 -1.64 2.71
C VAL A 10 -2.27 -1.84 1.95
N GLY A 11 -1.37 -2.68 2.46
CA GLY A 11 -0.22 -3.15 1.70
C GLY A 11 -0.52 -4.50 1.06
N LEU A 12 -0.31 -4.63 -0.25
CA LEU A 12 -0.47 -5.90 -0.96
C LEU A 12 0.83 -6.69 -0.97
N GLY A 13 0.71 -8.01 -0.82
CA GLY A 13 1.81 -8.95 -0.82
C GLY A 13 1.33 -10.37 -0.58
N ASN A 14 2.26 -11.28 -0.50
CA ASN A 14 2.02 -12.68 -0.13
C ASN A 14 2.56 -12.95 1.27
N PRO A 15 1.84 -13.72 2.10
CA PRO A 15 2.33 -14.09 3.42
C PRO A 15 3.44 -15.14 3.31
N GLY A 16 4.30 -15.16 4.30
CA GLY A 16 5.37 -16.14 4.43
C GLY A 16 6.76 -15.58 4.14
N ALA A 17 7.75 -16.18 4.80
CA ALA A 17 9.15 -15.72 4.73
C ALA A 17 9.73 -15.79 3.30
N GLN A 18 9.29 -16.74 2.48
CA GLN A 18 9.76 -16.90 1.12
C GLN A 18 9.39 -15.73 0.21
N TYR A 19 8.37 -14.96 0.56
CA TYR A 19 7.92 -13.80 -0.23
C TYR A 19 8.35 -12.46 0.36
N ALA A 20 8.93 -12.45 1.56
CA ALA A 20 9.14 -11.24 2.34
C ALA A 20 9.96 -10.16 1.64
N SER A 21 10.90 -10.55 0.77
CA SER A 21 11.80 -9.61 0.07
C SER A 21 11.55 -9.55 -1.43
N THR A 22 10.40 -10.01 -1.89
CA THR A 22 10.08 -10.02 -3.33
C THR A 22 9.54 -8.66 -3.79
N ARG A 23 9.60 -8.40 -5.10
CA ARG A 23 9.00 -7.21 -5.71
C ARG A 23 7.51 -7.13 -5.43
N HIS A 24 6.82 -8.27 -5.44
CA HIS A 24 5.37 -8.31 -5.17
C HIS A 24 5.01 -7.92 -3.74
N ASN A 25 5.97 -7.89 -2.83
CA ASN A 25 5.77 -7.54 -1.41
C ASN A 25 6.21 -6.12 -1.05
N VAL A 26 6.48 -5.24 -2.03
CA VAL A 26 6.86 -3.84 -1.71
C VAL A 26 5.76 -3.12 -0.93
N GLY A 27 4.49 -3.50 -1.13
CA GLY A 27 3.37 -3.00 -0.32
C GLY A 27 3.51 -3.40 1.15
N TYR A 28 3.84 -4.65 1.43
CA TYR A 28 4.09 -5.13 2.80
C TYR A 28 5.28 -4.41 3.45
N LEU A 29 6.37 -4.24 2.69
CA LEU A 29 7.59 -3.59 3.19
C LEU A 29 7.33 -2.12 3.54
N THR A 30 6.55 -1.42 2.74
CA THR A 30 6.13 -0.05 3.06
C THR A 30 5.23 -0.01 4.29
N LEU A 31 4.33 -0.97 4.42
CA LEU A 31 3.42 -1.06 5.57
C LEU A 31 4.20 -1.25 6.88
N ASP A 32 5.28 -2.05 6.86
CA ASP A 32 6.16 -2.24 8.01
C ASP A 32 6.84 -0.93 8.44
N VAL A 33 7.26 -0.10 7.49
CA VAL A 33 7.81 1.24 7.78
C VAL A 33 6.76 2.11 8.46
N LEU A 34 5.54 2.12 7.93
CA LEU A 34 4.43 2.89 8.51
C LEU A 34 4.09 2.44 9.93
N ALA A 35 4.03 1.14 10.18
CA ALA A 35 3.79 0.60 11.51
C ALA A 35 4.89 1.03 12.48
N SER A 36 6.15 0.96 12.06
CA SER A 36 7.30 1.42 12.86
C SER A 36 7.20 2.90 13.20
N ARG A 37 6.84 3.76 12.24
CA ARG A 37 6.62 5.19 12.47
C ARG A 37 5.51 5.45 13.49
N GLY A 38 4.47 4.64 13.48
CA GLY A 38 3.37 4.72 14.45
C GLY A 38 3.67 4.06 15.79
N GLY A 39 4.88 3.50 15.97
CA GLY A 39 5.25 2.81 17.21
C GLY A 39 4.49 1.52 17.44
N ALA A 40 4.02 0.85 16.38
CA ALA A 40 3.17 -0.32 16.46
C ALA A 40 3.71 -1.50 15.68
N THR A 41 3.19 -2.68 16.00
CA THR A 41 3.40 -3.92 15.25
C THR A 41 2.05 -4.39 14.74
N LEU A 42 2.02 -4.91 13.51
CA LEU A 42 0.80 -5.49 12.95
C LEU A 42 0.44 -6.75 13.73
N THR A 43 -0.81 -6.85 14.16
CA THR A 43 -1.32 -8.00 14.93
C THR A 43 -2.54 -8.61 14.24
N SER A 44 -2.78 -9.89 14.52
CA SER A 44 -3.87 -10.66 13.92
C SER A 44 -5.24 -10.06 14.26
N HIS A 45 -6.11 -10.01 13.25
CA HIS A 45 -7.49 -9.56 13.37
C HIS A 45 -8.42 -10.68 12.86
N ARG A 46 -9.64 -10.73 13.41
CA ARG A 46 -10.64 -11.77 13.06
C ARG A 46 -11.05 -11.79 11.58
N SER A 47 -10.79 -10.73 10.83
CA SER A 47 -11.06 -10.66 9.37
C SER A 47 -10.03 -11.40 8.53
N ARG A 48 -9.14 -12.18 9.13
CA ARG A 48 -7.98 -12.82 8.47
C ARG A 48 -7.05 -11.79 7.87
N THR A 49 -6.79 -10.74 8.62
CA THR A 49 -5.81 -9.69 8.32
C THR A 49 -4.88 -9.50 9.50
N HIS A 50 -3.74 -8.86 9.25
CA HIS A 50 -2.91 -8.27 10.30
C HIS A 50 -3.07 -6.77 10.22
N THR A 51 -3.33 -6.14 11.36
CA THR A 51 -3.65 -4.71 11.44
C THR A 51 -2.87 -4.01 12.53
N ALA A 52 -2.71 -2.69 12.37
CA ALA A 52 -2.24 -1.80 13.41
C ALA A 52 -3.05 -0.51 13.34
N ASP A 53 -3.46 -0.01 14.49
CA ASP A 53 -4.14 1.29 14.61
C ASP A 53 -3.11 2.30 15.09
N VAL A 54 -2.78 3.27 14.25
CA VAL A 54 -1.68 4.21 14.51
C VAL A 54 -2.11 5.65 14.21
N ARG A 55 -1.31 6.60 14.70
CA ARG A 55 -1.38 7.99 14.27
C ARG A 55 -0.15 8.31 13.45
N LEU A 56 -0.33 8.89 12.28
CA LEU A 56 0.74 9.21 11.35
C LEU A 56 0.87 10.71 11.14
N GLY A 57 2.13 11.14 11.02
CA GLY A 57 2.47 12.55 10.84
C GLY A 57 2.33 13.34 12.14
N ILE A 58 2.67 14.62 12.05
CA ILE A 58 2.60 15.57 13.15
C ILE A 58 1.76 16.75 12.69
N GLY A 59 0.72 17.04 13.46
CA GLY A 59 -0.15 18.19 13.22
C GLY A 59 0.39 19.49 13.84
N PRO A 60 -0.35 20.58 13.68
CA PRO A 60 0.01 21.87 14.25
C PRO A 60 0.27 21.78 15.75
N GLY A 61 1.32 22.45 16.24
CA GLY A 61 1.66 22.44 17.65
C GLY A 61 2.31 21.13 18.16
N GLY A 62 2.75 20.24 17.26
CA GLY A 62 3.37 18.97 17.61
C GLY A 62 2.39 17.88 18.04
N VAL A 63 1.10 18.08 17.77
CA VAL A 63 0.05 17.09 18.08
C VAL A 63 0.18 15.90 17.13
N PRO A 64 0.02 14.64 17.61
CA PRO A 64 -0.01 13.48 16.73
C PRO A 64 -1.03 13.64 15.60
N GLY A 65 -0.66 13.16 14.41
CA GLY A 65 -1.50 13.24 13.22
C GLY A 65 -2.77 12.38 13.30
N PRO A 66 -3.50 12.27 12.18
CA PRO A 66 -4.77 11.56 12.17
C PRO A 66 -4.60 10.05 12.40
N ARG A 67 -5.66 9.42 12.85
CA ARG A 67 -5.75 7.97 13.03
C ARG A 67 -5.76 7.28 11.68
N VAL A 68 -4.96 6.24 11.56
CA VAL A 68 -4.84 5.40 10.36
C VAL A 68 -4.89 3.94 10.76
N ILE A 69 -5.64 3.15 10.02
CA ILE A 69 -5.65 1.70 10.17
C ILE A 69 -4.75 1.12 9.09
N LEU A 70 -3.66 0.47 9.49
CA LEU A 70 -2.76 -0.25 8.61
C LEU A 70 -3.21 -1.69 8.50
N ALA A 71 -3.20 -2.28 7.31
CA ALA A 71 -3.67 -3.65 7.14
C ALA A 71 -2.98 -4.39 6.00
N ARG A 72 -2.81 -5.68 6.19
CA ARG A 72 -2.47 -6.64 5.14
C ARG A 72 -3.35 -7.88 5.28
N SER A 73 -3.64 -8.51 4.15
CA SER A 73 -4.37 -9.79 4.14
C SER A 73 -3.45 -10.93 4.56
N ASP A 74 -3.99 -11.91 5.28
CA ASP A 74 -3.28 -13.15 5.63
C ASP A 74 -3.36 -14.20 4.52
N SER A 75 -4.10 -13.93 3.45
CA SER A 75 -4.20 -14.81 2.30
C SER A 75 -3.23 -14.40 1.18
N TYR A 76 -3.07 -15.26 0.18
CA TYR A 76 -2.20 -14.96 -0.96
C TYR A 76 -2.74 -13.78 -1.79
N MET A 77 -1.85 -13.21 -2.61
CA MET A 77 -2.11 -12.01 -3.40
C MET A 77 -3.46 -12.05 -4.14
N ASN A 78 -3.72 -13.13 -4.86
CA ASN A 78 -4.92 -13.28 -5.69
C ASN A 78 -6.23 -13.44 -4.88
N THR A 79 -6.15 -13.63 -3.58
CA THR A 79 -7.31 -13.77 -2.68
C THR A 79 -7.34 -12.70 -1.58
N SER A 80 -6.57 -11.62 -1.76
CA SER A 80 -6.46 -10.52 -0.77
C SER A 80 -7.79 -9.79 -0.53
N GLY A 81 -8.67 -9.73 -1.53
CA GLY A 81 -9.88 -8.92 -1.48
C GLY A 81 -10.88 -9.35 -0.42
N GLY A 82 -11.05 -10.66 -0.18
CA GLY A 82 -12.00 -11.16 0.81
C GLY A 82 -11.71 -10.65 2.23
N PRO A 83 -10.51 -10.91 2.77
CA PRO A 83 -10.13 -10.40 4.10
C PRO A 83 -10.19 -8.87 4.21
N ILE A 84 -9.69 -8.15 3.22
CA ILE A 84 -9.71 -6.68 3.24
C ILE A 84 -11.14 -6.14 3.17
N SER A 85 -12.02 -6.72 2.35
CA SER A 85 -13.43 -6.34 2.30
C SER A 85 -14.12 -6.55 3.65
N ALA A 86 -13.85 -7.68 4.32
CA ALA A 86 -14.37 -7.94 5.65
C ALA A 86 -13.89 -6.89 6.67
N LEU A 87 -12.63 -6.48 6.57
CA LEU A 87 -12.06 -5.43 7.43
C LEU A 87 -12.71 -4.07 7.18
N THR A 88 -12.92 -3.69 5.91
CA THR A 88 -13.59 -2.43 5.57
C THR A 88 -15.02 -2.39 6.13
N SER A 89 -15.75 -3.50 6.05
CA SER A 89 -17.10 -3.61 6.63
C SER A 89 -17.07 -3.51 8.14
N PHE A 90 -16.10 -4.15 8.80
CA PHE A 90 -15.94 -4.10 10.25
C PHE A 90 -15.72 -2.67 10.76
N HIS A 91 -14.87 -1.90 10.10
CA HIS A 91 -14.56 -0.51 10.47
C HIS A 91 -15.47 0.51 9.80
N LYS A 92 -16.38 0.09 8.94
CA LYS A 92 -17.28 0.97 8.16
C LYS A 92 -16.50 2.01 7.35
N ILE A 93 -15.46 1.54 6.65
CA ILE A 93 -14.61 2.39 5.83
C ILE A 93 -15.20 2.51 4.42
N GLU A 94 -15.38 3.74 3.96
CA GLU A 94 -15.81 4.01 2.58
C GLU A 94 -14.63 3.84 1.60
N PRO A 95 -14.87 3.42 0.34
CA PRO A 95 -13.80 3.27 -0.65
C PRO A 95 -12.94 4.53 -0.83
N SER A 96 -13.51 5.73 -0.68
CA SER A 96 -12.78 6.99 -0.74
C SER A 96 -11.74 7.18 0.37
N ARG A 97 -11.75 6.34 1.38
CA ARG A 97 -10.81 6.33 2.50
C ARG A 97 -9.92 5.09 2.51
N ILE A 98 -9.85 4.38 1.39
CA ILE A 98 -8.96 3.23 1.23
C ILE A 98 -7.79 3.65 0.34
N LEU A 99 -6.57 3.45 0.83
CA LEU A 99 -5.33 3.59 0.06
C LEU A 99 -4.66 2.22 -0.03
N VAL A 100 -4.40 1.77 -1.25
CA VAL A 100 -3.74 0.48 -1.52
C VAL A 100 -2.32 0.74 -2.03
N ILE A 101 -1.34 0.13 -1.38
CA ILE A 101 0.08 0.21 -1.76
C ILE A 101 0.45 -1.08 -2.48
N HIS A 102 0.96 -0.97 -3.70
CA HIS A 102 1.27 -2.14 -4.52
C HIS A 102 2.42 -1.90 -5.49
N ASP A 103 3.04 -2.99 -5.95
CA ASP A 103 4.04 -2.99 -7.00
C ASP A 103 3.43 -2.71 -8.38
N ASP A 104 4.20 -2.06 -9.25
CA ASP A 104 3.76 -1.74 -10.61
C ASP A 104 4.93 -1.90 -11.59
N MET A 105 4.78 -2.84 -12.52
CA MET A 105 5.79 -3.10 -13.56
C MET A 105 5.80 -2.05 -14.67
N ASP A 106 4.75 -1.26 -14.79
CA ASP A 106 4.66 -0.22 -15.81
C ASP A 106 5.37 1.08 -15.43
N LEU A 107 5.89 1.14 -14.21
CA LEU A 107 6.70 2.25 -13.71
C LEU A 107 8.15 1.80 -13.53
N PRO A 108 9.13 2.66 -13.89
CA PRO A 108 10.53 2.38 -13.57
C PRO A 108 10.72 2.12 -12.08
N ALA A 109 11.70 1.30 -11.73
CA ALA A 109 12.02 0.98 -10.34
C ALA A 109 12.20 2.28 -9.52
N HIS A 110 11.69 2.27 -8.29
CA HIS A 110 11.75 3.39 -7.33
C HIS A 110 10.84 4.59 -7.65
N THR A 111 10.07 4.54 -8.73
CA THR A 111 9.11 5.60 -9.07
C THR A 111 7.83 5.43 -8.25
N LEU A 112 7.34 6.52 -7.70
CA LEU A 112 6.08 6.57 -6.94
C LEU A 112 5.04 7.37 -7.72
N ARG A 113 3.82 6.85 -7.82
CA ARG A 113 2.69 7.54 -8.44
C ARG A 113 1.41 7.27 -7.66
N LEU A 114 0.53 8.25 -7.66
CA LEU A 114 -0.79 8.15 -7.03
C LEU A 114 -1.88 8.19 -8.09
N LYS A 115 -2.92 7.38 -7.92
CA LYS A 115 -4.14 7.50 -8.71
C LYS A 115 -5.37 7.02 -7.94
N VAL A 116 -6.54 7.43 -8.39
CA VAL A 116 -7.83 6.89 -7.94
C VAL A 116 -8.50 6.20 -9.12
N GLY A 117 -9.03 5.00 -8.88
CA GLY A 117 -9.75 4.27 -9.91
C GLY A 117 -8.87 3.74 -11.04
N GLY A 118 -9.50 3.38 -12.14
CA GLY A 118 -8.84 2.80 -13.30
C GLY A 118 -8.69 1.29 -13.22
N GLY A 119 -8.07 0.71 -14.23
CA GLY A 119 -7.85 -0.74 -14.33
C GLY A 119 -6.79 -1.25 -13.37
N GLU A 120 -6.70 -2.55 -13.27
CA GLU A 120 -5.79 -3.24 -12.35
C GLU A 120 -4.41 -3.52 -12.96
N GLY A 121 -4.23 -3.27 -14.27
CA GLY A 121 -2.95 -3.48 -14.95
C GLY A 121 -2.43 -4.92 -14.91
N GLY A 122 -3.34 -5.90 -14.80
CA GLY A 122 -2.97 -7.30 -14.65
C GLY A 122 -2.57 -7.71 -13.22
N HIS A 123 -2.58 -6.79 -12.27
CA HIS A 123 -2.21 -7.07 -10.88
C HIS A 123 -3.30 -7.87 -10.16
N ASN A 124 -3.00 -9.11 -9.76
CA ASN A 124 -3.99 -10.02 -9.19
C ASN A 124 -4.56 -9.57 -7.85
N GLY A 125 -3.76 -8.89 -7.03
CA GLY A 125 -4.22 -8.30 -5.77
C GLY A 125 -5.25 -7.20 -5.99
N LEU A 126 -5.02 -6.32 -6.97
CA LEU A 126 -5.97 -5.26 -7.33
C LEU A 126 -7.26 -5.85 -7.90
N LYS A 127 -7.17 -6.87 -8.74
CA LYS A 127 -8.36 -7.58 -9.27
C LYS A 127 -9.21 -8.12 -8.14
N SER A 128 -8.59 -8.78 -7.16
CA SER A 128 -9.29 -9.34 -6.01
C SER A 128 -9.95 -8.26 -5.16
N LEU A 129 -9.25 -7.15 -4.90
CA LEU A 129 -9.81 -6.02 -4.16
C LEU A 129 -11.00 -5.40 -4.88
N THR A 130 -10.87 -5.11 -6.17
CA THR A 130 -11.96 -4.53 -6.98
C THR A 130 -13.18 -5.43 -6.96
N GLN A 131 -12.99 -6.74 -7.12
CA GLN A 131 -14.08 -7.71 -7.10
C GLN A 131 -14.82 -7.69 -5.76
N HIS A 132 -14.10 -7.74 -4.63
CA HIS A 132 -14.70 -7.87 -3.30
C HIS A 132 -15.21 -6.53 -2.75
N LEU A 133 -14.59 -5.42 -3.10
CA LEU A 133 -15.07 -4.09 -2.73
C LEU A 133 -16.26 -3.63 -3.61
N GLY A 134 -16.42 -4.24 -4.79
CA GLY A 134 -17.46 -3.88 -5.74
C GLY A 134 -17.23 -2.54 -6.45
N THR A 135 -16.01 -2.00 -6.39
CA THR A 135 -15.66 -0.73 -7.02
C THR A 135 -14.17 -0.65 -7.29
N ARG A 136 -13.79 0.13 -8.31
CA ARG A 136 -12.40 0.53 -8.60
C ARG A 136 -12.03 1.86 -7.97
N ASP A 137 -12.97 2.58 -7.35
CA ASP A 137 -12.82 3.96 -6.91
C ASP A 137 -12.18 4.04 -5.51
N TYR A 138 -10.98 3.48 -5.38
CA TYR A 138 -10.11 3.61 -4.22
C TYR A 138 -8.75 4.16 -4.63
N ALA A 139 -8.07 4.81 -3.69
CA ALA A 139 -6.75 5.40 -3.93
C ALA A 139 -5.67 4.32 -4.00
N ARG A 140 -4.66 4.55 -4.83
CA ARG A 140 -3.54 3.62 -5.04
C ARG A 140 -2.22 4.37 -5.01
N LEU A 141 -1.29 3.89 -4.19
CA LEU A 141 0.12 4.26 -4.25
C LEU A 141 0.86 3.17 -5.03
N ARG A 142 1.29 3.53 -6.23
CA ARG A 142 1.96 2.65 -7.16
C ARG A 142 3.46 2.77 -6.98
N ILE A 143 4.11 1.68 -6.61
CA ILE A 143 5.57 1.62 -6.44
C ILE A 143 6.16 0.91 -7.65
N GLY A 144 6.93 1.62 -8.47
CA GLY A 144 7.55 1.06 -9.64
C GLY A 144 8.59 0.01 -9.30
N VAL A 145 8.51 -1.13 -9.98
CA VAL A 145 9.51 -2.21 -9.89
C VAL A 145 10.18 -2.51 -11.22
N GLY A 146 9.75 -1.80 -12.27
CA GLY A 146 10.25 -2.01 -13.63
C GLY A 146 9.69 -3.27 -14.28
N ARG A 147 10.03 -3.46 -15.54
CA ARG A 147 9.62 -4.64 -16.32
C ARG A 147 10.67 -5.74 -16.26
N PRO A 148 10.25 -7.02 -16.39
CA PRO A 148 11.21 -8.13 -16.42
C PRO A 148 12.16 -8.00 -17.60
N PRO A 149 13.46 -8.37 -17.42
CA PRO A 149 14.43 -8.33 -18.51
C PRO A 149 14.17 -9.45 -19.52
N GLY A 150 14.40 -9.16 -20.80
CA GLY A 150 14.34 -10.15 -21.88
C GLY A 150 12.98 -10.83 -21.98
N ARG A 151 12.98 -12.17 -21.91
CA ARG A 151 11.78 -13.00 -22.03
C ARG A 151 11.28 -13.56 -20.69
N MET A 152 11.78 -13.03 -19.59
CA MET A 152 11.37 -13.49 -18.27
C MET A 152 9.87 -13.28 -18.08
N ASP A 153 9.18 -14.30 -17.54
CA ASP A 153 7.76 -14.23 -17.24
C ASP A 153 7.50 -13.15 -16.16
N PRO A 154 6.55 -12.24 -16.40
CA PRO A 154 6.17 -11.24 -15.39
C PRO A 154 5.83 -11.82 -14.03
N ALA A 155 5.15 -12.97 -13.97
CA ALA A 155 4.84 -13.64 -12.72
C ALA A 155 6.10 -14.06 -11.96
N ASP A 156 7.08 -14.59 -12.65
CA ASP A 156 8.36 -14.97 -12.04
C ASP A 156 9.16 -13.75 -11.58
N TYR A 157 9.10 -12.66 -12.35
CA TYR A 157 9.80 -11.43 -12.02
C TYR A 157 9.30 -10.79 -10.72
N VAL A 158 7.98 -10.67 -10.54
CA VAL A 158 7.43 -10.06 -9.32
C VAL A 158 7.62 -10.93 -8.09
N LEU A 159 7.74 -12.24 -8.27
CA LEU A 159 8.04 -13.19 -7.19
C LEU A 159 9.54 -13.35 -6.93
N ALA A 160 10.39 -12.73 -7.74
CA ALA A 160 11.82 -12.70 -7.50
C ALA A 160 12.18 -11.65 -6.42
N ALA A 161 13.21 -11.97 -5.64
CA ALA A 161 13.68 -11.09 -4.60
C ALA A 161 14.24 -9.77 -5.17
N LEU A 162 14.05 -8.69 -4.43
CA LEU A 162 14.77 -7.44 -4.70
C LEU A 162 16.27 -7.70 -4.63
N PRO A 163 17.06 -7.20 -5.60
CA PRO A 163 18.50 -7.45 -5.59
C PRO A 163 19.15 -6.94 -4.31
N SER A 164 19.97 -7.77 -3.68
CA SER A 164 20.64 -7.43 -2.41
C SER A 164 21.51 -6.18 -2.51
N LYS A 165 22.15 -5.96 -3.68
CA LYS A 165 22.98 -4.78 -3.93
C LYS A 165 22.17 -3.47 -4.00
N GLU A 166 20.85 -3.56 -4.21
CA GLU A 166 19.93 -2.41 -4.26
C GLU A 166 19.16 -2.21 -2.95
N ARG A 167 19.51 -2.95 -1.89
CA ARG A 167 18.76 -2.91 -0.63
C ARG A 167 18.65 -1.51 -0.06
N SER A 168 19.75 -0.75 -0.04
CA SER A 168 19.74 0.61 0.48
C SER A 168 18.83 1.53 -0.31
N ASP A 169 18.82 1.39 -1.64
CA ASP A 169 17.96 2.19 -2.51
C ASP A 169 16.49 1.86 -2.26
N TRP A 170 16.16 0.60 -2.06
CA TRP A 170 14.80 0.18 -1.74
C TRP A 170 14.35 0.66 -0.36
N ASP A 171 15.23 0.62 0.63
CA ASP A 171 14.91 1.16 1.96
C ASP A 171 14.55 2.65 1.88
N VAL A 172 15.28 3.43 1.06
CA VAL A 172 14.94 4.84 0.79
C VAL A 172 13.57 4.96 0.11
N THR A 173 13.30 4.11 -0.87
CA THR A 173 12.01 4.12 -1.58
C THR A 173 10.84 3.84 -0.63
N PHE A 174 10.97 2.88 0.28
CA PHE A 174 9.92 2.60 1.26
C PHE A 174 9.71 3.77 2.23
N GLU A 175 10.77 4.45 2.64
CA GLU A 175 10.66 5.66 3.46
C GLU A 175 9.96 6.78 2.69
N GLN A 176 10.29 6.99 1.42
CA GLN A 176 9.61 7.98 0.56
C GLN A 176 8.13 7.62 0.36
N ALA A 177 7.82 6.34 0.16
CA ALA A 177 6.44 5.88 0.06
C ALA A 177 5.66 6.15 1.35
N ALA A 178 6.29 5.91 2.50
CA ALA A 178 5.70 6.24 3.79
C ALA A 178 5.47 7.74 3.96
N ASP A 179 6.39 8.60 3.50
CA ASP A 179 6.20 10.05 3.48
C ASP A 179 4.97 10.44 2.67
N VAL A 180 4.76 9.82 1.50
CA VAL A 180 3.58 10.05 0.65
C VAL A 180 2.30 9.69 1.41
N VAL A 181 2.27 8.57 2.11
CA VAL A 181 1.11 8.16 2.91
C VAL A 181 0.83 9.18 4.02
N GLU A 182 1.85 9.63 4.74
CA GLU A 182 1.70 10.66 5.77
C GLU A 182 1.14 11.97 5.18
N ASP A 183 1.61 12.37 4.02
CA ASP A 183 1.11 13.57 3.34
C ASP A 183 -0.36 13.42 2.93
N ILE A 184 -0.77 12.25 2.44
CA ILE A 184 -2.17 12.00 2.10
C ILE A 184 -3.06 12.19 3.33
N VAL A 185 -2.71 11.59 4.45
CA VAL A 185 -3.56 11.61 5.65
C VAL A 185 -3.54 12.95 6.37
N THR A 186 -2.50 13.75 6.21
CA THR A 186 -2.38 15.06 6.85
C THR A 186 -2.79 16.23 5.96
N LYS A 187 -2.52 16.16 4.65
CA LYS A 187 -2.72 17.27 3.70
C LYS A 187 -3.84 16.99 2.68
N GLY A 188 -4.27 15.73 2.57
CA GLY A 188 -5.26 15.30 1.58
C GLY A 188 -4.64 14.65 0.35
N PHE A 189 -5.45 13.85 -0.36
CA PHE A 189 -4.98 13.08 -1.52
C PHE A 189 -4.61 13.98 -2.70
N ALA A 190 -5.47 14.91 -3.09
CA ALA A 190 -5.27 15.73 -4.29
C ALA A 190 -4.03 16.61 -4.19
N PRO A 191 -3.78 17.35 -3.10
CA PRO A 191 -2.54 18.12 -2.95
C PRO A 191 -1.29 17.25 -2.97
N THR A 192 -1.34 16.08 -2.34
CA THR A 192 -0.20 15.14 -2.31
C THR A 192 0.08 14.59 -3.70
N GLN A 193 -0.95 14.20 -4.44
CA GLN A 193 -0.82 13.73 -5.82
C GLN A 193 -0.16 14.80 -6.71
N MET A 194 -0.65 16.03 -6.61
CA MET A 194 -0.11 17.15 -7.38
C MET A 194 1.37 17.37 -7.07
N ALA A 195 1.74 17.44 -5.80
CA ALA A 195 3.12 17.64 -5.38
C ALA A 195 4.04 16.50 -5.83
N LEU A 196 3.58 15.25 -5.71
CA LEU A 196 4.35 14.08 -6.12
C LEU A 196 4.61 14.07 -7.63
N HIS A 197 3.60 14.38 -8.45
CA HIS A 197 3.69 14.31 -9.90
C HIS A 197 4.39 15.51 -10.52
N THR A 198 4.44 16.66 -9.86
CA THR A 198 5.16 17.84 -10.34
C THR A 198 6.62 17.88 -9.91
N GLY A 199 6.99 17.16 -8.86
CA GLY A 199 8.36 17.08 -8.34
C GLY A 199 9.23 16.01 -9.01
N SER A 200 8.75 15.33 -10.05
CA SER A 200 9.45 14.23 -10.71
C SER A 200 9.88 14.57 -12.12
#